data_6ba1612abd9c797aee37a3cb792a952e
#
_entry.id   6ba1612abd9c797aee37a3cb792a952e
#
_cell.length_a   1.000
_cell.length_b   1.000
_cell.length_c   1.000
_cell.angle_alpha   90.00
_cell.angle_beta   90.00
_cell.angle_gamma   90.00
#
_symmetry.space_group_name_H-M   'P 1'
#
loop_
_entity.id
_entity.type
_entity.pdbx_description
1 polymer ?
#
loop_
_entity_poly.entity_id
_entity_poly.type
_entity_poly.pdbx_seq_one_letter_code
_entity_poly.pdbx_strand_id
1 'polypeptide(L)'
;MGQQQLNRINKLILNIKSYVDENFTDHDLTLVNVAKKFYLNPSYLSRTFKKETGISFIKYLTNVRMDKAISLLADKEDVKVFEIADAVGISDPNYFGTCFKKYTGVSISEYKNAPTLINKNTG
;
A
#
# COMPACT_ATOMS: atom_id res chain seq x y z
N MET A 1 32.77 -5.27 -4.30
CA MET A 1 31.41 -5.79 -4.45
C MET A 1 30.42 -5.28 -3.42
N GLY A 2 30.70 -5.40 -2.15
CA GLY A 2 29.73 -5.14 -1.10
C GLY A 2 29.07 -3.78 -1.13
N GLN A 3 29.87 -2.71 -1.07
CA GLN A 3 29.32 -1.37 -0.92
C GLN A 3 28.57 -0.89 -2.16
N GLN A 4 29.15 -1.12 -3.36
CA GLN A 4 28.48 -0.70 -4.60
C GLN A 4 27.20 -1.47 -4.85
N GLN A 5 27.20 -2.77 -4.56
CA GLN A 5 26.01 -3.60 -4.74
C GLN A 5 24.92 -3.21 -3.77
N LEU A 6 25.28 -2.93 -2.53
CA LEU A 6 24.33 -2.45 -1.52
C LEU A 6 23.69 -1.13 -1.93
N ASN A 7 24.50 -0.20 -2.47
CA ASN A 7 23.98 1.09 -2.95
C ASN A 7 23.03 0.91 -4.12
N ARG A 8 23.29 -0.02 -5.03
CA ARG A 8 22.41 -0.32 -6.15
C ARG A 8 21.06 -0.87 -5.65
N ILE A 9 21.11 -1.79 -4.69
CA ILE A 9 19.90 -2.38 -4.13
C ILE A 9 19.09 -1.32 -3.41
N ASN A 10 19.72 -0.50 -2.59
CA ASN A 10 19.03 0.58 -1.88
C ASN A 10 18.37 1.55 -2.85
N LYS A 11 19.07 1.93 -3.92
CA LYS A 11 18.52 2.82 -4.93
C LYS A 11 17.34 2.18 -5.66
N LEU A 12 17.45 0.89 -5.98
CA LEU A 12 16.36 0.16 -6.63
C LEU A 12 15.11 0.16 -5.75
N ILE A 13 15.28 -0.15 -4.47
CA ILE A 13 14.14 -0.18 -3.54
C ILE A 13 13.51 1.20 -3.41
N LEU A 14 14.31 2.25 -3.32
CA LEU A 14 13.78 3.63 -3.27
C LEU A 14 13.01 3.97 -4.53
N ASN A 15 13.49 3.56 -5.69
CA ASN A 15 12.81 3.80 -6.96
C ASN A 15 11.48 3.05 -7.03
N ILE A 16 11.46 1.82 -6.53
CA ILE A 16 10.23 1.02 -6.49
C ILE A 16 9.21 1.67 -5.55
N LYS A 17 9.64 2.11 -4.37
CA LYS A 17 8.75 2.81 -3.44
C LYS A 17 8.16 4.07 -4.06
N SER A 18 9.00 4.87 -4.71
CA SER A 18 8.55 6.08 -5.38
C SER A 18 7.52 5.77 -6.46
N TYR A 19 7.77 4.72 -7.24
CA TYR A 19 6.85 4.30 -8.28
C TYR A 19 5.50 3.89 -7.69
N VAL A 20 5.50 3.14 -6.60
CA VAL A 20 4.27 2.75 -5.90
C VAL A 20 3.55 3.98 -5.37
N ASP A 21 4.29 4.89 -4.72
CA ASP A 21 3.70 6.10 -4.14
C ASP A 21 3.03 6.98 -5.20
N GLU A 22 3.55 6.98 -6.41
CA GLU A 22 3.00 7.77 -7.52
C GLU A 22 1.89 7.05 -8.28
N ASN A 23 1.79 5.73 -8.18
CA ASN A 23 0.89 4.94 -9.02
C ASN A 23 -0.05 4.01 -8.25
N PHE A 24 -0.15 4.16 -6.93
CA PHE A 24 -0.95 3.23 -6.11
C PHE A 24 -2.44 3.26 -6.45
N THR A 25 -2.95 4.32 -7.07
CA THR A 25 -4.35 4.40 -7.47
C THR A 25 -4.69 3.53 -8.67
N ASP A 26 -3.68 3.04 -9.37
CA ASP A 26 -3.86 2.14 -10.50
C ASP A 26 -4.29 0.76 -9.97
N HIS A 27 -5.48 0.31 -10.36
CA HIS A 27 -6.02 -0.98 -9.93
C HIS A 27 -5.16 -2.15 -10.42
N ASP A 28 -4.41 -1.96 -11.48
CA ASP A 28 -3.56 -3.02 -12.06
C ASP A 28 -2.15 -3.02 -11.48
N LEU A 29 -1.87 -2.19 -10.48
CA LEU A 29 -0.54 -2.19 -9.85
C LEU A 29 -0.38 -3.43 -8.99
N THR A 30 0.40 -4.38 -9.48
CA THR A 30 0.66 -5.67 -8.82
C THR A 30 2.15 -5.88 -8.71
N LEU A 31 2.55 -6.83 -7.88
CA LEU A 31 3.96 -7.24 -7.78
C LEU A 31 4.52 -7.60 -9.16
N VAL A 32 3.75 -8.38 -9.93
CA VAL A 32 4.18 -8.84 -11.25
C VAL A 32 4.37 -7.65 -12.20
N ASN A 33 3.42 -6.71 -12.22
CA ASN A 33 3.49 -5.56 -13.12
C ASN A 33 4.62 -4.60 -12.72
N VAL A 34 4.86 -4.42 -11.44
CA VAL A 34 5.98 -3.59 -10.96
C VAL A 34 7.32 -4.26 -11.30
N ALA A 35 7.43 -5.57 -11.08
CA ALA A 35 8.63 -6.29 -11.46
C ALA A 35 8.92 -6.13 -12.94
N LYS A 36 7.90 -6.24 -13.78
CA LYS A 36 8.03 -6.07 -15.22
C LYS A 36 8.51 -4.66 -15.56
N LYS A 37 7.98 -3.65 -14.89
CA LYS A 37 8.37 -2.26 -15.11
C LYS A 37 9.85 -2.04 -14.84
N PHE A 38 10.39 -2.71 -13.83
CA PHE A 38 11.79 -2.58 -13.44
C PHE A 38 12.69 -3.67 -14.00
N TYR A 39 12.18 -4.46 -14.94
CA TYR A 39 12.93 -5.56 -15.59
C TYR A 39 13.46 -6.58 -14.59
N LEU A 40 12.63 -6.91 -13.60
CA LEU A 40 12.99 -7.84 -12.54
C LEU A 40 12.12 -9.09 -12.57
N ASN A 41 12.69 -10.20 -12.10
CA ASN A 41 11.89 -11.39 -11.81
C ASN A 41 11.01 -11.11 -10.60
N PRO A 42 9.71 -11.44 -10.62
CA PRO A 42 8.81 -11.19 -9.49
C PRO A 42 9.27 -11.81 -8.18
N SER A 43 9.83 -13.02 -8.22
CA SER A 43 10.33 -13.68 -7.00
C SER A 43 11.52 -12.91 -6.43
N TYR A 44 12.41 -12.42 -7.28
CA TYR A 44 13.53 -11.62 -6.84
C TYR A 44 13.05 -10.32 -6.19
N LEU A 45 12.10 -9.62 -6.82
CA LEU A 45 11.54 -8.39 -6.27
C LEU A 45 10.92 -8.65 -4.90
N SER A 46 10.11 -9.71 -4.79
CA SER A 46 9.43 -10.05 -3.55
C SER A 46 10.42 -10.27 -2.41
N ARG A 47 11.45 -11.10 -2.65
CA ARG A 47 12.46 -11.41 -1.62
C ARG A 47 13.28 -10.19 -1.25
N THR A 48 13.75 -9.46 -2.26
CA THR A 48 14.63 -8.32 -2.05
C THR A 48 13.90 -7.19 -1.34
N PHE A 49 12.66 -6.91 -1.75
CA PHE A 49 11.86 -5.87 -1.12
C PHE A 49 11.66 -6.16 0.36
N LYS A 50 11.26 -7.39 0.70
CA LYS A 50 11.05 -7.75 2.10
C LYS A 50 12.33 -7.73 2.91
N LYS A 51 13.42 -8.19 2.32
CA LYS A 51 14.73 -8.18 2.99
C LYS A 51 15.18 -6.76 3.32
N GLU A 52 15.04 -5.84 2.37
CA GLU A 52 15.55 -4.48 2.54
C GLU A 52 14.60 -3.56 3.33
N THR A 53 13.29 -3.81 3.28
CA THR A 53 12.30 -2.94 3.95
C THR A 53 11.72 -3.55 5.22
N GLY A 54 11.83 -4.85 5.40
CA GLY A 54 11.23 -5.55 6.53
C GLY A 54 9.78 -5.94 6.34
N ILE A 55 9.13 -5.48 5.27
CA ILE A 55 7.72 -5.83 4.98
C ILE A 55 7.59 -6.29 3.54
N SER A 56 6.53 -7.06 3.27
CA SER A 56 6.30 -7.53 1.91
C SER A 56 5.90 -6.35 1.00
N PHE A 57 6.10 -6.53 -0.30
CA PHE A 57 5.67 -5.54 -1.28
C PHE A 57 4.17 -5.29 -1.19
N ILE A 58 3.37 -6.36 -1.07
CA ILE A 58 1.92 -6.24 -0.97
C ILE A 58 1.52 -5.44 0.26
N LYS A 59 2.19 -5.68 1.39
CA LYS A 59 1.90 -4.92 2.62
C LYS A 59 2.26 -3.44 2.45
N TYR A 60 3.37 -3.14 1.80
CA TYR A 60 3.75 -1.76 1.53
C TYR A 60 2.68 -1.06 0.68
N LEU A 61 2.27 -1.68 -0.42
CA LEU A 61 1.24 -1.13 -1.30
C LEU A 61 -0.07 -0.92 -0.54
N THR A 62 -0.49 -1.92 0.24
CA THR A 62 -1.71 -1.82 1.03
C THR A 62 -1.64 -0.68 2.03
N ASN A 63 -0.51 -0.52 2.70
CA ASN A 63 -0.32 0.57 3.67
C ASN A 63 -0.45 1.94 2.99
N VAL A 64 0.15 2.12 1.83
CA VAL A 64 0.05 3.37 1.06
C VAL A 64 -1.41 3.66 0.72
N ARG A 65 -2.13 2.65 0.25
CA ARG A 65 -3.56 2.77 -0.09
C ARG A 65 -4.41 3.11 1.13
N MET A 66 -4.13 2.46 2.25
CA MET A 66 -4.90 2.71 3.49
C MET A 66 -4.63 4.08 4.07
N ASP A 67 -3.40 4.57 4.03
CA ASP A 67 -3.08 5.94 4.45
C ASP A 67 -3.89 6.96 3.64
N LYS A 68 -3.97 6.75 2.34
CA LYS A 68 -4.77 7.64 1.49
C LYS A 68 -6.26 7.52 1.80
N ALA A 69 -6.74 6.29 2.05
CA ALA A 69 -8.15 6.07 2.39
C ALA A 69 -8.53 6.81 3.67
N ILE A 70 -7.68 6.77 4.69
CA ILE A 70 -7.91 7.49 5.95
C ILE A 70 -8.02 8.99 5.67
N SER A 71 -7.11 9.52 4.85
CA SER A 71 -7.12 10.93 4.46
C SER A 71 -8.43 11.31 3.76
N LEU A 72 -8.89 10.47 2.83
CA LEU A 72 -10.13 10.74 2.10
C LEU A 72 -11.36 10.66 3.01
N LEU A 73 -11.36 9.73 3.95
CA LEU A 73 -12.47 9.62 4.91
C LEU A 73 -12.54 10.82 5.86
N ALA A 74 -11.39 11.40 6.19
CA ALA A 74 -11.35 12.57 7.06
C ALA A 74 -11.87 13.82 6.36
N ASP A 75 -11.71 13.92 5.06
CA ASP A 75 -12.06 15.13 4.31
C ASP A 75 -13.51 15.18 3.85
N LYS A 76 -14.22 14.04 3.81
CA LYS A 76 -15.57 13.98 3.23
C LYS A 76 -16.51 13.19 4.11
N GLU A 77 -17.62 13.83 4.52
CA GLU A 77 -18.60 13.22 5.42
C GLU A 77 -19.47 12.15 4.74
N ASP A 78 -19.81 12.35 3.47
CA ASP A 78 -20.80 11.51 2.78
C ASP A 78 -20.20 10.62 1.69
N VAL A 79 -18.94 10.20 1.86
CA VAL A 79 -18.29 9.35 0.86
C VAL A 79 -18.69 7.90 1.11
N LYS A 80 -19.08 7.23 0.03
CA LYS A 80 -19.43 5.82 0.10
C LYS A 80 -18.15 4.95 0.07
N VAL A 81 -18.23 3.81 0.73
CA VAL A 81 -17.08 2.90 0.85
C VAL A 81 -16.52 2.51 -0.51
N PHE A 82 -17.40 2.20 -1.49
CA PHE A 82 -16.92 1.78 -2.80
C PHE A 82 -16.19 2.91 -3.54
N GLU A 83 -16.57 4.15 -3.27
CA GLU A 83 -15.89 5.31 -3.89
C GLU A 83 -14.48 5.46 -3.32
N ILE A 84 -14.31 5.29 -2.01
CA ILE A 84 -12.99 5.33 -1.36
C ILE A 84 -12.11 4.19 -1.87
N ALA A 85 -12.68 2.97 -1.92
CA ALA A 85 -11.94 1.81 -2.40
C ALA A 85 -11.43 2.04 -3.82
N ASP A 86 -12.30 2.50 -4.71
CA ASP A 86 -11.96 2.77 -6.10
C ASP A 86 -10.87 3.85 -6.19
N ALA A 87 -11.00 4.91 -5.40
CA ALA A 87 -10.06 6.03 -5.43
C ALA A 87 -8.64 5.61 -4.99
N VAL A 88 -8.51 4.57 -4.17
CA VAL A 88 -7.19 4.09 -3.73
C VAL A 88 -6.72 2.86 -4.50
N GLY A 89 -7.43 2.48 -5.57
CA GLY A 89 -6.98 1.40 -6.45
C GLY A 89 -7.50 0.02 -6.10
N ILE A 90 -8.55 -0.10 -5.28
CA ILE A 90 -9.12 -1.37 -4.87
C ILE A 90 -10.54 -1.50 -5.43
N SER A 91 -10.75 -2.50 -6.29
CA SER A 91 -12.05 -2.68 -6.96
C SER A 91 -13.10 -3.33 -6.07
N ASP A 92 -12.69 -4.19 -5.13
CA ASP A 92 -13.61 -4.93 -4.28
C ASP A 92 -13.79 -4.21 -2.93
N PRO A 93 -14.97 -3.61 -2.67
CA PRO A 93 -15.20 -2.92 -1.39
C PRO A 93 -15.08 -3.83 -0.17
N ASN A 94 -15.40 -5.11 -0.31
CA ASN A 94 -15.28 -6.06 0.79
C ASN A 94 -13.81 -6.31 1.14
N TYR A 95 -12.97 -6.47 0.13
CA TYR A 95 -11.54 -6.59 0.35
C TYR A 95 -10.97 -5.32 0.97
N PHE A 96 -11.41 -4.17 0.47
CA PHE A 96 -11.01 -2.87 1.02
C PHE A 96 -11.35 -2.78 2.52
N GLY A 97 -12.57 -3.16 2.89
CA GLY A 97 -13.00 -3.14 4.30
C GLY A 97 -12.13 -4.03 5.17
N THR A 98 -11.78 -5.21 4.67
CA THR A 98 -10.89 -6.13 5.39
C THR A 98 -9.52 -5.51 5.60
N CYS A 99 -8.94 -4.92 4.55
CA CYS A 99 -7.65 -4.24 4.65
C CYS A 99 -7.70 -3.06 5.62
N PHE A 100 -8.77 -2.27 5.56
CA PHE A 100 -8.93 -1.10 6.42
C PHE A 100 -8.94 -1.51 7.89
N LYS A 101 -9.75 -2.52 8.25
CA LYS A 101 -9.84 -2.98 9.63
C LYS A 101 -8.51 -3.56 10.11
N LYS A 102 -7.83 -4.29 9.24
CA LYS A 102 -6.52 -4.87 9.59
C LYS A 102 -5.47 -3.79 9.81
N TYR A 103 -5.51 -2.73 9.01
CA TYR A 103 -4.53 -1.65 9.10
C TYR A 103 -4.81 -0.71 10.27
N THR A 104 -6.07 -0.34 10.50
CA THR A 104 -6.45 0.67 11.49
C THR A 104 -6.88 0.07 12.83
N GLY A 105 -7.27 -1.18 12.85
CA GLY A 105 -7.81 -1.83 14.04
C GLY A 105 -9.32 -1.67 14.21
N VAL A 106 -9.96 -0.84 13.37
CA VAL A 106 -11.40 -0.60 13.47
C VAL A 106 -12.05 -0.70 12.09
N SER A 107 -13.35 -0.99 12.07
CA SER A 107 -14.08 -1.00 10.80
C SER A 107 -14.29 0.43 10.29
N ILE A 108 -14.64 0.54 9.01
CA ILE A 108 -14.93 1.86 8.42
C ILE A 108 -16.10 2.52 9.13
N SER A 109 -17.14 1.75 9.48
CA SER A 109 -18.29 2.26 10.22
C SER A 109 -17.89 2.80 11.58
N GLU A 110 -17.07 2.06 12.31
CA GLU A 110 -16.55 2.50 13.61
C GLU A 110 -15.72 3.76 13.47
N TYR A 111 -14.88 3.82 12.44
CA TYR A 111 -14.05 5.00 12.21
C TYR A 111 -14.90 6.23 11.91
N LYS A 112 -15.94 6.09 11.09
CA LYS A 112 -16.84 7.22 10.76
C LYS A 112 -17.55 7.77 12.00
N ASN A 113 -17.88 6.90 12.94
CA ASN A 113 -18.56 7.30 14.18
C ASN A 113 -17.60 7.84 15.23
N ALA A 114 -16.34 7.43 15.20
CA ALA A 114 -15.34 7.82 16.20
C ALA A 114 -13.96 7.84 15.57
N PRO A 115 -13.59 8.89 14.82
CA PRO A 115 -12.32 8.94 14.08
C PRO A 115 -11.07 8.80 14.95
N THR A 116 -11.17 9.05 16.26
CA THR A 116 -10.02 8.95 17.17
C THR A 116 -9.63 7.52 17.50
N LEU A 117 -10.44 6.53 17.08
CA LEU A 117 -10.18 5.12 17.39
C LEU A 117 -9.07 4.49 16.55
N ILE A 118 -8.60 5.17 15.51
CA ILE A 118 -7.59 4.57 14.63
C ILE A 118 -6.31 4.26 15.39
N ASN A 119 -5.90 2.98 15.26
CA ASN A 119 -4.64 2.49 15.79
C ASN A 119 -3.88 1.88 14.61
N LYS A 120 -3.09 2.70 13.92
CA LYS A 120 -2.38 2.27 12.73
C LYS A 120 -1.48 1.08 13.01
N ASN A 121 -1.71 0.00 12.29
CA ASN A 121 -0.86 -1.18 12.36
C ASN A 121 0.29 -0.99 11.39
N THR A 122 1.43 -0.53 11.90
CA THR A 122 2.62 -0.26 11.09
C THR A 122 3.52 -1.48 10.89
N GLY A 123 3.20 -2.56 11.55
CA GLY A 123 4.00 -3.78 11.53
C GLY A 123 3.89 -4.60 10.27
#